data_75d514e4a1c1147746a4f35ec6ce1daa
#
_entry.id   75d514e4a1c1147746a4f35ec6ce1daa
#
_cell.length_a   1.000
_cell.length_b   1.000
_cell.length_c   1.000
_cell.angle_alpha   90.00
_cell.angle_beta   90.00
_cell.angle_gamma   90.00
#
_symmetry.space_group_name_H-M   'P 1'
#
loop_
_entity.id
_entity.type
_entity.pdbx_description
1 polymer ?
#
loop_
_entity_poly.entity_id
_entity_poly.type
_entity_poly.pdbx_seq_one_letter_code
_entity_poly.pdbx_strand_id
1 'polypeptide(L)'
;MLTVASDLLAAGARVDLVLVSATGPLIPTIPQGMHVLDLKKSRALYAVPELSLYLRRSNPDIMLTALPHVNSLAIVAKYFSFADTKVILTEHNTLSQAVSHAVTLRGRLLPFFMRHLYPLADHIVAVSQGVKNDIQNILNLDSKTISVISNPVVTSQLLIDSERFPNHPWFLDDTVPIILGAGRLTQAKDFATLIRAFSIVRKTRHARLVILGEGNEKESLQTLADQLDLTNHFFLTGFVTNPHGFMKKAAVFVLSSLWEGLPTVLIEALACG
;
A
#
# COMPACT_ATOMS: atom_id res chain seq x y z
N MET A 1 3.00 -1.42 7.72
CA MET A 1 2.77 -0.77 9.04
C MET A 1 2.36 -1.80 10.10
N LEU A 2 1.31 -2.62 9.91
CA LEU A 2 0.90 -3.61 10.94
C LEU A 2 2.01 -4.61 11.26
N THR A 3 2.76 -5.11 10.28
CA THR A 3 3.92 -5.99 10.51
C THR A 3 4.97 -5.34 11.42
N VAL A 4 5.35 -4.10 11.13
CA VAL A 4 6.31 -3.35 11.96
C VAL A 4 5.78 -3.14 13.38
N ALA A 5 4.50 -2.81 13.50
CA ALA A 5 3.84 -2.64 14.80
C ALA A 5 3.80 -3.96 15.61
N SER A 6 3.56 -5.10 14.93
CA SER A 6 3.61 -6.43 15.55
C SER A 6 5.00 -6.77 16.08
N ASP A 7 6.03 -6.48 15.28
CA ASP A 7 7.42 -6.77 15.66
C ASP A 7 7.86 -5.89 16.84
N LEU A 8 7.43 -4.62 16.86
CA LEU A 8 7.69 -3.72 18.00
C LEU A 8 7.00 -4.19 19.28
N LEU A 9 5.74 -4.67 19.18
CA LEU A 9 5.04 -5.28 20.32
C LEU A 9 5.78 -6.51 20.83
N ALA A 10 6.21 -7.39 19.92
CA ALA A 10 6.97 -8.59 20.26
C ALA A 10 8.31 -8.26 20.93
N ALA A 11 8.91 -7.12 20.56
CA ALA A 11 10.13 -6.59 21.20
C ALA A 11 9.86 -5.88 22.56
N GLY A 12 8.60 -5.87 23.04
CA GLY A 12 8.24 -5.28 24.34
C GLY A 12 7.90 -3.79 24.30
N ALA A 13 7.81 -3.17 23.12
CA ALA A 13 7.37 -1.79 23.01
C ALA A 13 5.86 -1.66 23.24
N ARG A 14 5.41 -0.58 23.86
CA ARG A 14 4.01 -0.20 23.86
C ARG A 14 3.67 0.45 22.53
N VAL A 15 2.68 -0.07 21.82
CA VAL A 15 2.28 0.42 20.51
C VAL A 15 0.81 0.83 20.52
N ASP A 16 0.56 2.10 20.22
CA ASP A 16 -0.78 2.66 20.02
C ASP A 16 -1.00 2.88 18.51
N LEU A 17 -2.04 2.29 17.96
CA LEU A 17 -2.45 2.49 16.56
C LEU A 17 -3.53 3.57 16.50
N VAL A 18 -3.14 4.76 16.07
CA VAL A 18 -4.06 5.90 15.93
C VAL A 18 -4.63 5.92 14.51
N LEU A 19 -5.94 5.78 14.39
CA LEU A 19 -6.66 5.73 13.11
C LEU A 19 -7.56 6.96 12.96
N VAL A 20 -7.56 7.55 11.77
CA VAL A 20 -8.52 8.63 11.43
C VAL A 20 -9.97 8.12 11.56
N SER A 21 -10.20 6.89 11.09
CA SER A 21 -11.44 6.13 11.22
C SER A 21 -11.10 4.65 11.26
N ALA A 22 -11.57 3.92 12.27
CA ALA A 22 -11.36 2.49 12.43
C ALA A 22 -12.38 1.69 11.60
N THR A 23 -12.33 1.83 10.27
CA THR A 23 -13.20 1.15 9.31
C THR A 23 -12.37 0.42 8.25
N GLY A 24 -12.93 -0.64 7.69
CA GLY A 24 -12.33 -1.37 6.57
C GLY A 24 -11.96 -2.82 6.88
N PRO A 25 -11.59 -3.59 5.83
CA PRO A 25 -11.41 -5.03 5.91
C PRO A 25 -10.18 -5.48 6.72
N LEU A 26 -9.24 -4.58 7.00
CA LEU A 26 -8.03 -4.89 7.76
C LEU A 26 -8.19 -4.71 9.29
N ILE A 27 -9.29 -4.13 9.76
CA ILE A 27 -9.51 -3.94 11.20
C ILE A 27 -9.47 -5.27 11.99
N PRO A 28 -10.08 -6.36 11.51
CA PRO A 28 -10.00 -7.65 12.20
C PRO A 28 -8.60 -8.29 12.23
N THR A 29 -7.66 -7.79 11.41
CA THR A 29 -6.28 -8.32 11.33
C THR A 29 -5.31 -7.57 12.25
N ILE A 30 -5.80 -6.59 13.02
CA ILE A 30 -4.96 -5.86 13.99
C ILE A 30 -4.53 -6.83 15.10
N PRO A 31 -3.22 -6.91 15.41
CA PRO A 31 -2.69 -7.80 16.43
C PRO A 31 -3.31 -7.57 17.82
N GLN A 32 -3.54 -8.65 18.56
CA GLN A 32 -3.94 -8.57 19.96
C GLN A 32 -2.83 -7.90 20.79
N GLY A 33 -3.22 -7.06 21.75
CA GLY A 33 -2.28 -6.31 22.59
C GLY A 33 -1.92 -4.92 22.05
N MET A 34 -2.32 -4.58 20.84
CA MET A 34 -2.19 -3.23 20.32
C MET A 34 -3.38 -2.37 20.76
N HIS A 35 -3.10 -1.21 21.35
CA HIS A 35 -4.17 -0.26 21.68
C HIS A 35 -4.59 0.52 20.43
N VAL A 36 -5.87 0.42 20.07
CA VAL A 36 -6.42 1.10 18.89
C VAL A 36 -7.19 2.34 19.33
N LEU A 37 -6.76 3.51 18.85
CA LEU A 37 -7.45 4.78 19.05
C LEU A 37 -8.13 5.20 17.75
N ASP A 38 -9.46 5.15 17.71
CA ASP A 38 -10.27 5.66 16.61
C ASP A 38 -10.63 7.13 16.84
N LEU A 39 -10.11 8.02 15.98
CA LEU A 39 -10.41 9.46 16.05
C LEU A 39 -11.79 9.81 15.49
N LYS A 40 -12.50 8.86 14.87
CA LYS A 40 -13.86 8.97 14.33
C LYS A 40 -14.05 10.17 13.40
N LYS A 41 -13.07 10.41 12.50
CA LYS A 41 -13.11 11.51 11.54
C LYS A 41 -13.27 10.99 10.11
N SER A 42 -13.97 11.75 9.29
CA SER A 42 -14.15 11.43 7.86
C SER A 42 -12.93 11.80 7.01
N ARG A 43 -12.05 12.69 7.49
CA ARG A 43 -10.85 13.14 6.78
C ARG A 43 -9.72 13.40 7.77
N ALA A 44 -8.48 13.11 7.34
CA ALA A 44 -7.29 13.28 8.16
C ALA A 44 -7.10 14.73 8.68
N LEU A 45 -7.48 15.74 7.90
CA LEU A 45 -7.41 17.15 8.33
C LEU A 45 -8.22 17.42 9.60
N TYR A 46 -9.40 16.80 9.73
CA TYR A 46 -10.25 16.97 10.90
C TYR A 46 -9.76 16.20 12.13
N ALA A 47 -8.79 15.32 11.95
CA ALA A 47 -8.20 14.56 13.04
C ALA A 47 -7.04 15.29 13.75
N VAL A 48 -6.56 16.42 13.19
CA VAL A 48 -5.42 17.16 13.74
C VAL A 48 -5.62 17.59 15.20
N PRO A 49 -6.76 18.19 15.61
CA PRO A 49 -6.96 18.60 17.01
C PRO A 49 -6.92 17.41 17.99
N GLU A 50 -7.59 16.31 17.66
CA GLU A 50 -7.64 15.11 18.50
C GLU A 50 -6.27 14.41 18.55
N LEU A 51 -5.56 14.37 17.44
CA LEU A 51 -4.18 13.84 17.40
C LEU A 51 -3.25 14.72 18.25
N SER A 52 -3.36 16.05 18.16
CA SER A 52 -2.59 16.98 19.00
C SER A 52 -2.86 16.75 20.50
N LEU A 53 -4.14 16.59 20.85
CA LEU A 53 -4.56 16.34 22.22
C LEU A 53 -4.03 14.96 22.73
N TYR A 54 -4.11 13.94 21.88
CA TYR A 54 -3.54 12.62 22.15
C TYR A 54 -2.03 12.71 22.42
N LEU A 55 -1.27 13.33 21.49
CA LEU A 55 0.19 13.52 21.64
C LEU A 55 0.54 14.24 22.94
N ARG A 56 -0.17 15.32 23.26
CA ARG A 56 0.03 16.09 24.49
C ARG A 56 -0.24 15.29 25.77
N ARG A 57 -1.26 14.40 25.76
CA ARG A 57 -1.64 13.60 26.94
C ARG A 57 -0.78 12.35 27.11
N SER A 58 -0.52 11.66 26.02
CA SER A 58 0.17 10.37 26.03
C SER A 58 1.69 10.51 25.93
N ASN A 59 2.16 11.63 25.37
CA ASN A 59 3.56 11.97 25.13
C ASN A 59 4.39 10.75 24.67
N PRO A 60 4.01 10.07 23.56
CA PRO A 60 4.76 8.91 23.10
C PRO A 60 6.18 9.32 22.67
N ASP A 61 7.16 8.45 22.86
CA ASP A 61 8.55 8.71 22.47
C ASP A 61 8.68 8.95 20.98
N ILE A 62 7.95 8.16 20.18
CA ILE A 62 8.02 8.19 18.71
C ILE A 62 6.61 8.13 18.11
N MET A 63 6.37 8.96 17.10
CA MET A 63 5.23 8.87 16.19
C MET A 63 5.72 8.48 14.81
N LEU A 64 5.31 7.28 14.34
CA LEU A 64 5.59 6.78 13.00
C LEU A 64 4.37 7.00 12.11
N THR A 65 4.53 7.65 10.96
CA THR A 65 3.43 7.98 10.06
C THR A 65 3.69 7.52 8.63
N ALA A 66 2.63 7.29 7.87
CA ALA A 66 2.67 6.90 6.47
C ALA A 66 1.60 7.65 5.68
N LEU A 67 1.80 7.80 4.38
CA LEU A 67 1.03 8.57 3.41
C LEU A 67 1.33 10.09 3.45
N PRO A 68 1.65 10.71 2.29
CA PRO A 68 2.13 12.09 2.21
C PRO A 68 1.25 13.14 2.90
N HIS A 69 -0.07 13.02 2.74
CA HIS A 69 -1.02 13.94 3.37
C HIS A 69 -1.15 13.71 4.90
N VAL A 70 -1.03 12.47 5.37
CA VAL A 70 -1.03 12.15 6.81
C VAL A 70 0.29 12.61 7.44
N ASN A 71 1.42 12.37 6.77
CA ASN A 71 2.73 12.82 7.21
C ASN A 71 2.76 14.33 7.48
N SER A 72 2.23 15.13 6.55
CA SER A 72 2.15 16.59 6.69
C SER A 72 1.25 17.00 7.88
N LEU A 73 0.10 16.36 8.06
CA LEU A 73 -0.82 16.67 9.16
C LEU A 73 -0.30 16.20 10.51
N ALA A 74 0.48 15.13 10.56
CA ALA A 74 1.12 14.65 11.78
C ALA A 74 2.16 15.66 12.31
N ILE A 75 2.95 16.27 11.43
CA ILE A 75 3.88 17.35 11.82
C ILE A 75 3.11 18.54 12.39
N VAL A 76 2.00 18.94 11.75
CA VAL A 76 1.14 20.02 12.25
C VAL A 76 0.58 19.66 13.62
N ALA A 77 0.07 18.44 13.80
CA ALA A 77 -0.46 17.98 15.08
C ALA A 77 0.62 17.95 16.18
N LYS A 78 1.84 17.50 15.86
CA LYS A 78 3.01 17.54 16.76
C LYS A 78 3.29 18.98 17.20
N TYR A 79 3.34 19.92 16.26
CA TYR A 79 3.62 21.32 16.58
C TYR A 79 2.61 21.90 17.57
N PHE A 80 1.32 21.66 17.37
CA PHE A 80 0.26 22.15 18.26
C PHE A 80 0.13 21.36 19.58
N SER A 81 0.68 20.17 19.66
CA SER A 81 0.63 19.36 20.88
C SER A 81 1.61 19.83 21.96
N PHE A 82 2.71 20.49 21.57
CA PHE A 82 3.86 20.79 22.43
C PHE A 82 4.46 19.55 23.11
N ALA A 83 4.20 18.35 22.58
CA ALA A 83 4.76 17.10 23.09
C ALA A 83 6.22 16.95 22.67
N ASP A 84 7.01 16.19 23.42
CA ASP A 84 8.41 15.87 23.09
C ASP A 84 8.54 14.58 22.23
N THR A 85 7.52 14.30 21.45
CA THR A 85 7.43 13.13 20.56
C THR A 85 8.31 13.31 19.33
N LYS A 86 9.17 12.35 19.02
CA LYS A 86 9.92 12.32 17.76
C LYS A 86 9.02 11.88 16.61
N VAL A 87 9.09 12.56 15.46
CA VAL A 87 8.28 12.28 14.29
C VAL A 87 9.13 11.63 13.21
N ILE A 88 8.78 10.40 12.85
CA ILE A 88 9.38 9.67 11.74
C ILE A 88 8.33 9.53 10.63
N LEU A 89 8.63 10.11 9.47
CA LEU A 89 7.77 10.01 8.29
C LEU A 89 8.19 8.83 7.44
N THR A 90 7.23 8.06 6.92
CA THR A 90 7.53 6.99 5.98
C THR A 90 6.88 7.27 4.62
N GLU A 91 7.67 7.13 3.54
CA GLU A 91 7.23 7.33 2.17
C GLU A 91 7.26 6.03 1.39
N HIS A 92 6.10 5.69 0.84
CA HIS A 92 5.84 4.40 0.20
C HIS A 92 5.58 4.50 -1.31
N ASN A 93 5.48 5.72 -1.85
CA ASN A 93 5.17 5.95 -3.26
C ASN A 93 6.11 7.01 -3.85
N THR A 94 6.26 7.03 -5.17
CA THR A 94 6.91 8.11 -5.91
C THR A 94 6.01 9.34 -5.92
N LEU A 95 6.47 10.42 -5.32
CA LEU A 95 5.70 11.67 -5.17
C LEU A 95 5.51 12.37 -6.53
N SER A 96 6.52 12.36 -7.40
CA SER A 96 6.47 12.92 -8.76
C SER A 96 5.29 12.37 -9.55
N GLN A 97 5.13 11.05 -9.53
CA GLN A 97 4.05 10.38 -10.24
C GLN A 97 2.68 10.67 -9.61
N ALA A 98 2.61 10.67 -8.28
CA ALA A 98 1.37 11.01 -7.57
C ALA A 98 0.91 12.44 -7.89
N VAL A 99 1.83 13.39 -8.05
CA VAL A 99 1.55 14.78 -8.39
C VAL A 99 1.18 14.96 -9.86
N SER A 100 1.91 14.33 -10.79
CA SER A 100 1.63 14.41 -12.24
C SER A 100 0.25 13.88 -12.60
N HIS A 101 -0.24 12.88 -11.86
CA HIS A 101 -1.57 12.28 -12.04
C HIS A 101 -2.63 12.84 -11.07
N ALA A 102 -2.29 13.91 -10.31
CA ALA A 102 -3.23 14.51 -9.38
C ALA A 102 -4.37 15.25 -10.12
N VAL A 103 -5.59 14.75 -9.97
CA VAL A 103 -6.80 15.34 -10.55
C VAL A 103 -7.24 16.60 -9.78
N THR A 104 -6.89 16.69 -8.48
CA THR A 104 -7.33 17.79 -7.62
C THR A 104 -6.23 18.83 -7.42
N LEU A 105 -6.64 20.11 -7.28
CA LEU A 105 -5.73 21.20 -6.94
C LEU A 105 -4.96 20.93 -5.63
N ARG A 106 -5.62 20.30 -4.65
CA ARG A 106 -4.99 19.91 -3.37
C ARG A 106 -3.84 18.93 -3.57
N GLY A 107 -3.99 17.94 -4.47
CA GLY A 107 -2.92 17.01 -4.79
C GLY A 107 -1.71 17.71 -5.44
N ARG A 108 -1.96 18.71 -6.28
CA ARG A 108 -0.89 19.51 -6.94
C ARG A 108 -0.16 20.45 -5.97
N LEU A 109 -0.86 20.95 -4.95
CA LEU A 109 -0.26 21.83 -3.92
C LEU A 109 0.43 21.05 -2.79
N LEU A 110 0.19 19.75 -2.68
CA LEU A 110 0.74 18.91 -1.59
C LEU A 110 2.27 19.01 -1.49
N PRO A 111 3.07 18.96 -2.58
CA PRO A 111 4.53 19.09 -2.50
C PRO A 111 5.00 20.44 -1.93
N PHE A 112 4.26 21.51 -2.17
CA PHE A 112 4.57 22.81 -1.59
C PHE A 112 4.50 22.76 -0.06
N PHE A 113 3.43 22.19 0.51
CA PHE A 113 3.31 22.01 1.95
C PHE A 113 4.35 21.02 2.49
N MET A 114 4.58 19.91 1.81
CA MET A 114 5.57 18.92 2.20
C MET A 114 6.98 19.53 2.26
N ARG A 115 7.37 20.37 1.29
CA ARG A 115 8.67 21.04 1.26
C ARG A 115 8.95 21.88 2.51
N HIS A 116 7.91 22.47 3.11
CA HIS A 116 8.05 23.30 4.31
C HIS A 116 7.89 22.49 5.61
N LEU A 117 7.09 21.43 5.59
CA LEU A 117 6.79 20.63 6.77
C LEU A 117 7.81 19.50 6.99
N TYR A 118 8.23 18.80 5.94
CA TYR A 118 9.13 17.63 6.07
C TYR A 118 10.46 17.92 6.75
N PRO A 119 11.10 19.10 6.56
CA PRO A 119 12.30 19.47 7.32
C PRO A 119 12.10 19.55 8.83
N LEU A 120 10.85 19.65 9.31
CA LEU A 120 10.49 19.68 10.73
C LEU A 120 10.34 18.28 11.36
N ALA A 121 10.41 17.22 10.56
CA ALA A 121 10.43 15.86 11.04
C ALA A 121 11.81 15.49 11.58
N ASP A 122 11.86 14.63 12.59
CA ASP A 122 13.12 14.14 13.15
C ASP A 122 13.84 13.21 12.16
N HIS A 123 13.06 12.42 11.37
CA HIS A 123 13.62 11.55 10.35
C HIS A 123 12.60 11.20 9.27
N ILE A 124 13.11 10.86 8.08
CA ILE A 124 12.31 10.40 6.95
C ILE A 124 12.84 9.03 6.50
N VAL A 125 11.94 8.08 6.31
CA VAL A 125 12.23 6.74 5.80
C VAL A 125 11.58 6.58 4.44
N ALA A 126 12.37 6.27 3.41
CA ALA A 126 11.91 5.90 2.09
C ALA A 126 12.00 4.38 1.92
N VAL A 127 10.99 3.75 1.31
CA VAL A 127 10.95 2.30 1.13
C VAL A 127 11.89 1.77 0.05
N SER A 128 12.45 2.66 -0.78
CA SER A 128 13.41 2.31 -1.82
C SER A 128 14.31 3.51 -2.16
N GLN A 129 15.44 3.23 -2.83
CA GLN A 129 16.33 4.30 -3.31
C GLN A 129 15.62 5.21 -4.32
N GLY A 130 14.73 4.65 -5.16
CA GLY A 130 13.93 5.42 -6.11
C GLY A 130 13.02 6.45 -5.40
N VAL A 131 12.31 6.03 -4.34
CA VAL A 131 11.49 6.92 -3.52
C VAL A 131 12.33 7.97 -2.82
N LYS A 132 13.50 7.59 -2.26
CA LYS A 132 14.43 8.55 -1.64
C LYS A 132 14.84 9.64 -2.64
N ASN A 133 15.31 9.27 -3.82
CA ASN A 133 15.76 10.22 -4.85
C ASN A 133 14.61 11.12 -5.31
N ASP A 134 13.41 10.57 -5.46
CA ASP A 134 12.22 11.29 -5.88
C ASP A 134 11.83 12.38 -4.87
N ILE A 135 11.73 12.04 -3.57
CA ILE A 135 11.41 13.03 -2.53
C ILE A 135 12.51 14.09 -2.38
N GLN A 136 13.77 13.70 -2.45
CA GLN A 136 14.89 14.65 -2.41
C GLN A 136 14.78 15.69 -3.52
N ASN A 137 14.55 15.24 -4.76
CA ASN A 137 14.48 16.13 -5.92
C ASN A 137 13.27 17.08 -5.85
N ILE A 138 12.08 16.57 -5.49
CA ILE A 138 10.86 17.37 -5.47
C ILE A 138 10.83 18.33 -4.30
N LEU A 139 11.24 17.87 -3.11
CA LEU A 139 11.14 18.66 -1.89
C LEU A 139 12.43 19.44 -1.57
N ASN A 140 13.52 19.21 -2.33
CA ASN A 140 14.84 19.80 -2.12
C ASN A 140 15.35 19.56 -0.69
N LEU A 141 15.27 18.30 -0.23
CA LEU A 141 15.70 17.88 1.11
C LEU A 141 17.15 17.40 1.14
N ASP A 142 17.82 17.59 2.28
CA ASP A 142 19.15 17.02 2.49
C ASP A 142 19.07 15.46 2.52
N SER A 143 19.98 14.82 1.81
CA SER A 143 20.08 13.36 1.76
C SER A 143 20.33 12.70 3.12
N LYS A 144 20.93 13.41 4.05
CA LYS A 144 21.25 12.92 5.40
C LYS A 144 20.02 12.72 6.28
N THR A 145 18.93 13.41 5.99
CA THR A 145 17.67 13.31 6.75
C THR A 145 16.80 12.14 6.29
N ILE A 146 17.18 11.45 5.19
CA ILE A 146 16.39 10.38 4.59
C ILE A 146 17.18 9.07 4.57
N SER A 147 16.69 8.07 5.32
CA SER A 147 17.17 6.69 5.24
C SER A 147 16.34 5.84 4.28
N VAL A 148 16.97 4.83 3.69
CA VAL A 148 16.26 3.81 2.89
C VAL A 148 16.09 2.57 3.77
N ILE A 149 14.84 2.22 4.07
CA ILE A 149 14.47 1.01 4.81
C ILE A 149 13.32 0.36 4.06
N SER A 150 13.58 -0.79 3.45
CA SER A 150 12.57 -1.54 2.71
C SER A 150 11.52 -2.14 3.64
N ASN A 151 10.28 -2.26 3.15
CA ASN A 151 9.22 -2.93 3.90
C ASN A 151 9.60 -4.38 4.21
N PRO A 152 9.31 -4.90 5.42
CA PRO A 152 9.43 -6.33 5.74
C PRO A 152 8.29 -7.08 5.07
N VAL A 153 8.52 -7.58 3.85
CA VAL A 153 7.49 -8.21 3.02
C VAL A 153 7.39 -9.71 3.30
N VAL A 154 8.54 -10.39 3.30
CA VAL A 154 8.58 -11.85 3.47
C VAL A 154 8.57 -12.19 4.95
N THR A 155 7.45 -12.78 5.42
CA THR A 155 7.27 -13.24 6.79
C THR A 155 7.05 -14.74 6.81
N SER A 156 7.28 -15.39 7.96
CA SER A 156 6.94 -16.81 8.14
C SER A 156 5.45 -17.08 7.89
N GLN A 157 4.58 -16.12 8.25
CA GLN A 157 3.14 -16.23 8.03
C GLN A 157 2.80 -16.24 6.53
N LEU A 158 3.49 -15.43 5.71
CA LEU A 158 3.31 -15.43 4.25
C LEU A 158 3.56 -16.83 3.67
N LEU A 159 4.63 -17.49 4.11
CA LEU A 159 4.97 -18.85 3.63
C LEU A 159 3.91 -19.87 4.05
N ILE A 160 3.41 -19.78 5.28
CA ILE A 160 2.30 -20.65 5.76
C ILE A 160 1.02 -20.39 4.96
N ASP A 161 0.69 -19.14 4.70
CA ASP A 161 -0.52 -18.75 3.98
C ASP A 161 -0.43 -19.10 2.48
N SER A 162 0.76 -19.20 1.91
CA SER A 162 0.96 -19.62 0.52
C SER A 162 0.56 -21.10 0.28
N GLU A 163 0.58 -21.94 1.33
CA GLU A 163 0.14 -23.35 1.26
C GLU A 163 -1.40 -23.50 1.33
N ARG A 164 -2.13 -22.41 1.58
CA ARG A 164 -3.59 -22.40 1.63
C ARG A 164 -4.15 -21.99 0.28
N PHE A 165 -4.40 -22.97 -0.57
CA PHE A 165 -4.84 -22.73 -1.94
C PHE A 165 -6.28 -22.21 -2.02
N PRO A 166 -6.60 -21.38 -3.05
CA PRO A 166 -7.94 -20.85 -3.24
C PRO A 166 -8.92 -21.96 -3.64
N ASN A 167 -10.12 -21.95 -3.04
CA ASN A 167 -11.20 -22.84 -3.44
C ASN A 167 -11.97 -22.24 -4.65
N HIS A 168 -11.34 -22.27 -5.82
CA HIS A 168 -11.95 -21.81 -7.05
C HIS A 168 -11.63 -22.81 -8.17
N PRO A 169 -12.59 -23.18 -9.05
CA PRO A 169 -12.42 -24.24 -10.06
C PRO A 169 -11.17 -24.07 -10.93
N TRP A 170 -10.78 -22.83 -11.26
CA TRP A 170 -9.61 -22.57 -12.08
C TRP A 170 -8.28 -22.93 -11.39
N PHE A 171 -8.24 -22.85 -10.08
CA PHE A 171 -7.03 -23.17 -9.28
C PHE A 171 -6.99 -24.64 -8.82
N LEU A 172 -8.08 -25.38 -9.05
CA LEU A 172 -8.15 -26.84 -8.85
C LEU A 172 -7.81 -27.61 -10.14
N ASP A 173 -7.81 -26.93 -11.28
CA ASP A 173 -7.50 -27.46 -12.61
C ASP A 173 -6.11 -27.02 -13.05
N ASP A 174 -5.13 -27.87 -12.85
CA ASP A 174 -3.72 -27.61 -13.21
C ASP A 174 -3.43 -27.75 -14.73
N THR A 175 -4.45 -28.04 -15.56
CA THR A 175 -4.27 -28.23 -17.01
C THR A 175 -4.18 -26.91 -17.77
N VAL A 176 -4.78 -25.82 -17.25
CA VAL A 176 -4.80 -24.50 -17.88
C VAL A 176 -3.99 -23.49 -17.06
N PRO A 177 -2.86 -22.99 -17.57
CA PRO A 177 -2.02 -22.08 -16.83
C PRO A 177 -2.74 -20.77 -16.50
N ILE A 178 -2.52 -20.28 -15.27
CA ILE A 178 -3.08 -19.03 -14.77
C ILE A 178 -2.01 -17.96 -14.77
N ILE A 179 -2.33 -16.82 -15.41
CA ILE A 179 -1.59 -15.56 -15.28
C ILE A 179 -2.26 -14.77 -14.18
N LEU A 180 -1.50 -14.31 -13.20
CA LEU A 180 -2.02 -13.62 -12.02
C LEU A 180 -1.51 -12.19 -11.94
N GLY A 181 -2.42 -11.24 -11.68
CA GLY A 181 -2.09 -9.89 -11.25
C GLY A 181 -2.70 -9.62 -9.87
N ALA A 182 -2.08 -8.78 -9.05
CA ALA A 182 -2.63 -8.41 -7.74
C ALA A 182 -2.35 -6.95 -7.39
N GLY A 183 -3.37 -6.24 -6.88
CA GLY A 183 -3.24 -4.86 -6.44
C GLY A 183 -4.55 -4.10 -6.43
N ARG A 184 -4.50 -2.82 -6.00
CA ARG A 184 -5.67 -1.94 -6.10
C ARG A 184 -5.99 -1.66 -7.57
N LEU A 185 -7.26 -1.74 -7.96
CA LEU A 185 -7.71 -1.46 -9.33
C LEU A 185 -7.73 0.06 -9.56
N THR A 186 -6.56 0.61 -9.87
CA THR A 186 -6.31 2.05 -10.09
C THR A 186 -5.37 2.24 -11.27
N GLN A 187 -5.38 3.42 -11.86
CA GLN A 187 -4.51 3.79 -12.99
C GLN A 187 -3.02 3.45 -12.77
N ALA A 188 -2.53 3.60 -11.54
CA ALA A 188 -1.14 3.27 -11.20
C ALA A 188 -0.76 1.81 -11.48
N LYS A 189 -1.72 0.89 -11.37
CA LYS A 189 -1.51 -0.55 -11.56
C LYS A 189 -1.67 -0.99 -13.01
N ASP A 190 -2.30 -0.18 -13.84
CA ASP A 190 -2.49 -0.37 -15.29
C ASP A 190 -2.88 -1.81 -15.70
N PHE A 191 -3.89 -2.34 -15.03
CA PHE A 191 -4.42 -3.66 -15.38
C PHE A 191 -5.06 -3.68 -16.77
N ALA A 192 -5.42 -2.52 -17.33
CA ALA A 192 -5.89 -2.43 -18.70
C ALA A 192 -4.83 -2.90 -19.71
N THR A 193 -3.56 -2.53 -19.52
CA THR A 193 -2.44 -3.03 -20.34
C THR A 193 -2.28 -4.54 -20.16
N LEU A 194 -2.39 -5.08 -18.93
CA LEU A 194 -2.33 -6.52 -18.70
C LEU A 194 -3.45 -7.28 -19.43
N ILE A 195 -4.71 -6.80 -19.39
CA ILE A 195 -5.84 -7.41 -20.08
C ILE A 195 -5.63 -7.39 -21.59
N ARG A 196 -5.16 -6.28 -22.18
CA ARG A 196 -4.84 -6.17 -23.60
C ARG A 196 -3.70 -7.14 -24.00
N ALA A 197 -2.63 -7.21 -23.22
CA ALA A 197 -1.54 -8.16 -23.45
C ALA A 197 -2.05 -9.62 -23.39
N PHE A 198 -2.90 -9.92 -22.42
CA PHE A 198 -3.51 -11.23 -22.27
C PHE A 198 -4.39 -11.60 -23.48
N SER A 199 -5.15 -10.66 -24.07
CA SER A 199 -5.93 -10.91 -25.28
C SER A 199 -5.08 -11.36 -26.47
N ILE A 200 -3.82 -10.87 -26.54
CA ILE A 200 -2.87 -11.29 -27.57
C ILE A 200 -2.38 -12.72 -27.28
N VAL A 201 -2.02 -13.01 -26.03
CA VAL A 201 -1.58 -14.36 -25.60
C VAL A 201 -2.65 -15.40 -25.88
N ARG A 202 -3.94 -15.06 -25.66
CA ARG A 202 -5.07 -15.95 -25.90
C ARG A 202 -5.21 -16.41 -27.35
N LYS A 203 -4.72 -15.66 -28.33
CA LYS A 203 -4.75 -16.05 -29.74
C LYS A 203 -3.90 -17.29 -30.03
N THR A 204 -2.88 -17.57 -29.21
CA THR A 204 -1.92 -18.63 -29.44
C THR A 204 -1.79 -19.61 -28.27
N ARG A 205 -2.27 -19.26 -27.08
CA ARG A 205 -2.14 -20.08 -25.88
C ARG A 205 -3.48 -20.21 -25.15
N HIS A 206 -3.75 -21.41 -24.66
CA HIS A 206 -4.86 -21.67 -23.75
C HIS A 206 -4.40 -21.31 -22.34
N ALA A 207 -4.87 -20.16 -21.82
CA ALA A 207 -4.52 -19.63 -20.52
C ALA A 207 -5.71 -18.88 -19.89
N ARG A 208 -5.64 -18.61 -18.61
CA ARG A 208 -6.61 -17.82 -17.83
C ARG A 208 -5.91 -16.61 -17.21
N LEU A 209 -6.60 -15.48 -17.10
CA LEU A 209 -6.13 -14.30 -16.39
C LEU A 209 -6.97 -14.08 -15.14
N VAL A 210 -6.33 -14.00 -14.00
CA VAL A 210 -6.97 -13.64 -12.71
C VAL A 210 -6.32 -12.37 -12.17
N ILE A 211 -7.15 -11.41 -11.74
CA ILE A 211 -6.69 -10.20 -11.07
C ILE A 211 -7.33 -10.12 -9.70
N LEU A 212 -6.48 -10.06 -8.66
CA LEU A 212 -6.89 -9.92 -7.27
C LEU A 212 -6.91 -8.45 -6.87
N GLY A 213 -8.05 -7.96 -6.40
CA GLY A 213 -8.14 -6.61 -5.85
C GLY A 213 -9.46 -5.90 -6.09
N GLU A 214 -9.57 -4.75 -5.44
CA GLU A 214 -10.70 -3.82 -5.56
C GLU A 214 -10.19 -2.42 -5.92
N GLY A 215 -11.07 -1.60 -6.51
CA GLY A 215 -10.76 -0.22 -6.85
C GLY A 215 -11.74 0.38 -7.85
N ASN A 216 -11.53 1.66 -8.15
CA ASN A 216 -12.41 2.47 -8.99
C ASN A 216 -12.40 2.07 -10.48
N GLU A 217 -11.44 1.26 -10.93
CA GLU A 217 -11.37 0.78 -12.33
C GLU A 217 -12.05 -0.58 -12.54
N LYS A 218 -12.69 -1.17 -11.51
CA LYS A 218 -13.30 -2.49 -11.60
C LYS A 218 -14.25 -2.65 -12.78
N GLU A 219 -15.20 -1.73 -12.92
CA GLU A 219 -16.21 -1.77 -13.98
C GLU A 219 -15.60 -1.57 -15.37
N SER A 220 -14.66 -0.64 -15.50
CA SER A 220 -13.98 -0.38 -16.78
C SER A 220 -13.11 -1.54 -17.22
N LEU A 221 -12.43 -2.22 -16.28
CA LEU A 221 -11.62 -3.41 -16.57
C LEU A 221 -12.50 -4.60 -16.99
N GLN A 222 -13.65 -4.80 -16.34
CA GLN A 222 -14.61 -5.83 -16.75
C GLN A 222 -15.13 -5.55 -18.15
N THR A 223 -15.56 -4.31 -18.42
CA THR A 223 -16.04 -3.90 -19.76
C THR A 223 -14.97 -4.12 -20.83
N LEU A 224 -13.70 -3.80 -20.53
CA LEU A 224 -12.59 -4.03 -21.44
C LEU A 224 -12.38 -5.53 -21.74
N ALA A 225 -12.49 -6.38 -20.73
CA ALA A 225 -12.36 -7.83 -20.90
C ALA A 225 -13.50 -8.39 -21.79
N ASP A 226 -14.73 -7.91 -21.59
CA ASP A 226 -15.89 -8.31 -22.39
C ASP A 226 -15.76 -7.85 -23.85
N GLN A 227 -15.27 -6.62 -24.09
CA GLN A 227 -14.98 -6.10 -25.45
C GLN A 227 -13.89 -6.87 -26.19
N LEU A 228 -13.02 -7.57 -25.45
CA LEU A 228 -11.92 -8.39 -25.99
C LEU A 228 -12.26 -9.88 -26.05
N ASP A 229 -13.54 -10.26 -25.84
CA ASP A 229 -14.03 -11.64 -25.83
C ASP A 229 -13.31 -12.55 -24.79
N LEU A 230 -12.93 -11.97 -23.63
CA LEU A 230 -12.20 -12.67 -22.56
C LEU A 230 -13.09 -13.18 -21.43
N THR A 231 -14.40 -12.98 -21.46
CA THR A 231 -15.35 -13.25 -20.35
C THR A 231 -15.18 -14.65 -19.73
N ASN A 232 -14.92 -15.70 -20.53
CA ASN A 232 -14.72 -17.06 -20.07
C ASN A 232 -13.26 -17.37 -19.64
N HIS A 233 -12.35 -16.41 -19.74
CA HIS A 233 -10.90 -16.58 -19.53
C HIS A 233 -10.31 -15.52 -18.60
N PHE A 234 -11.15 -14.60 -18.10
CA PHE A 234 -10.80 -13.49 -17.23
C PHE A 234 -11.66 -13.52 -15.97
N PHE A 235 -11.03 -13.27 -14.81
CA PHE A 235 -11.72 -13.24 -13.53
C PHE A 235 -11.16 -12.14 -12.62
N LEU A 236 -12.03 -11.23 -12.18
CA LEU A 236 -11.78 -10.26 -11.12
C LEU A 236 -12.32 -10.82 -9.80
N THR A 237 -11.45 -11.18 -8.87
CA THR A 237 -11.87 -11.81 -7.62
C THR A 237 -12.51 -10.84 -6.63
N GLY A 238 -12.22 -9.53 -6.77
CA GLY A 238 -12.39 -8.60 -5.67
C GLY A 238 -11.26 -8.69 -4.64
N PHE A 239 -11.50 -8.11 -3.45
CA PHE A 239 -10.54 -8.18 -2.35
C PHE A 239 -10.43 -9.62 -1.83
N VAL A 240 -9.20 -10.11 -1.69
CA VAL A 240 -8.90 -11.40 -1.07
C VAL A 240 -8.03 -11.20 0.18
N THR A 241 -8.32 -11.93 1.24
CA THR A 241 -7.56 -11.85 2.50
C THR A 241 -6.23 -12.59 2.44
N ASN A 242 -6.15 -13.65 1.65
CA ASN A 242 -4.94 -14.43 1.42
C ASN A 242 -4.61 -14.49 -0.08
N PRO A 243 -3.81 -13.58 -0.63
CA PRO A 243 -3.37 -13.61 -2.02
C PRO A 243 -2.27 -14.65 -2.28
N HIS A 244 -1.55 -15.09 -1.24
CA HIS A 244 -0.34 -15.90 -1.37
C HIS A 244 -0.61 -17.30 -1.93
N GLY A 245 -1.74 -17.92 -1.55
CA GLY A 245 -2.16 -19.20 -2.13
C GLY A 245 -2.50 -19.11 -3.62
N PHE A 246 -3.01 -17.92 -4.07
CA PHE A 246 -3.20 -17.65 -5.50
C PHE A 246 -1.85 -17.48 -6.21
N MET A 247 -0.91 -16.76 -5.59
CA MET A 247 0.44 -16.54 -6.15
C MET A 247 1.16 -17.86 -6.35
N LYS A 248 1.13 -18.74 -5.35
CA LYS A 248 1.79 -20.05 -5.41
C LYS A 248 1.22 -20.98 -6.49
N LYS A 249 -0.06 -20.87 -6.79
CA LYS A 249 -0.74 -21.69 -7.81
C LYS A 249 -0.70 -21.07 -9.22
N ALA A 250 -0.26 -19.82 -9.35
CA ALA A 250 -0.16 -19.17 -10.64
C ALA A 250 1.06 -19.65 -11.43
N ALA A 251 0.89 -19.86 -12.74
CA ALA A 251 2.03 -20.17 -13.62
C ALA A 251 2.93 -18.94 -13.84
N VAL A 252 2.36 -17.74 -13.82
CA VAL A 252 3.09 -16.47 -14.00
C VAL A 252 2.40 -15.38 -13.18
N PHE A 253 3.18 -14.63 -12.40
CA PHE A 253 2.73 -13.39 -11.79
C PHE A 253 3.17 -12.20 -12.65
N VAL A 254 2.26 -11.26 -12.93
CA VAL A 254 2.53 -10.08 -13.76
C VAL A 254 2.27 -8.81 -13.00
N LEU A 255 3.25 -7.91 -12.99
CA LEU A 255 3.14 -6.54 -12.51
C LEU A 255 3.10 -5.59 -13.71
N SER A 256 1.94 -4.98 -13.99
CA SER A 256 1.74 -4.04 -15.10
C SER A 256 1.83 -2.56 -14.70
N SER A 257 2.17 -2.29 -13.44
CA SER A 257 2.13 -0.94 -12.87
C SER A 257 2.93 0.08 -13.66
N LEU A 258 2.35 1.26 -13.87
CA LEU A 258 3.04 2.41 -14.46
C LEU A 258 4.09 2.99 -13.51
N TRP A 259 3.83 2.94 -12.19
CA TRP A 259 4.78 3.35 -11.15
C TRP A 259 4.53 2.63 -9.84
N GLU A 260 5.61 2.43 -9.08
CA GLU A 260 5.63 1.85 -7.72
C GLU A 260 6.65 2.59 -6.86
N GLY A 261 6.45 2.57 -5.56
CA GLY A 261 7.50 2.91 -4.60
C GLY A 261 8.39 1.72 -4.29
N LEU A 262 7.77 0.63 -3.84
CA LEU A 262 8.32 -0.71 -3.71
C LEU A 262 7.19 -1.70 -4.03
N PRO A 263 7.30 -2.52 -5.07
CA PRO A 263 6.24 -3.43 -5.48
C PRO A 263 6.18 -4.67 -4.57
N THR A 264 5.58 -4.53 -3.38
CA THR A 264 5.52 -5.59 -2.36
C THR A 264 4.88 -6.86 -2.89
N VAL A 265 3.83 -6.75 -3.72
CA VAL A 265 3.15 -7.91 -4.33
C VAL A 265 4.06 -8.75 -5.23
N LEU A 266 5.06 -8.12 -5.88
CA LEU A 266 6.05 -8.85 -6.67
C LEU A 266 7.03 -9.61 -5.77
N ILE A 267 7.43 -9.01 -4.65
CA ILE A 267 8.28 -9.67 -3.64
C ILE A 267 7.52 -10.83 -3.00
N GLU A 268 6.24 -10.64 -2.69
CA GLU A 268 5.35 -11.69 -2.17
C GLU A 268 5.25 -12.85 -3.16
N ALA A 269 5.01 -12.57 -4.45
CA ALA A 269 4.93 -13.59 -5.49
C ALA A 269 6.25 -14.37 -5.64
N LEU A 270 7.41 -13.69 -5.65
CA LEU A 270 8.72 -14.31 -5.67
C LEU A 270 8.98 -15.20 -4.45
N ALA A 271 8.47 -14.83 -3.28
CA ALA A 271 8.60 -15.64 -2.07
C ALA A 271 7.69 -16.87 -2.07
N CYS A 272 6.61 -16.85 -2.84
CA CYS A 272 5.71 -18.00 -3.00
C CYS A 272 6.23 -19.04 -4.00
N GLY A 273 7.21 -18.73 -4.87
CA GLY A 273 7.82 -19.61 -5.86
C GLY A 273 7.29 -19.33 -7.26
#